data_6fc8b09683abd04dde19a4896c27f78f
#
_entry.id   6fc8b09683abd04dde19a4896c27f78f
#
_cell.length_a   1.000
_cell.length_b   1.000
_cell.length_c   1.000
_cell.angle_alpha   90.00
_cell.angle_beta   90.00
_cell.angle_gamma   90.00
#
_symmetry.space_group_name_H-M   'P 1'
#
loop_
_entity.id
_entity.type
_entity.pdbx_description
1 polymer ?
#
loop_
_entity_poly.entity_id
_entity_poly.type
_entity_poly.pdbx_seq_one_letter_code
_entity_poly.pdbx_strand_id
1 'polypeptide(L)'
;METHYESGSKGPSRRAFLSASAVTAVAAAPIVSVIAPASAASASVRAAKNTGNFDPALRALIRQIDPNRIQATIEKLVSFGTRNTLSSQTDPNRGIGAATAWVFGQMQGFAAASNGNMTVQQQTFTQPVTSTIPTPTQITNVIATLQGTASPERFYVITGHLDSRCSNVDDFTSDAPGADDDGSGVAVVLELVRLFATHQFPGTIVLATVAGEEQGLYGSTFMADQMAAAGNDVQGMFSNDIVGTGDAHDGTRPDPFTLRMFLEGIPTDATSNDIALLQSVGGENDGKSRQLGRFVNSVAPFNLTKMNIRLIWRRDRYLRGTDSLSFQGHGYAAARLTEPRENFDHEHQNVQVVNGVQFGDLIQYVDFNYVARVTAVNAAALWALATSPSTPNGLQIHTAPPPGLPGTNLTALTWNANPESNLTGYEVVMRETTDSDWTSAIPVGNVTSVTLNISKDNVQFGLRAVDRNRNRSPVAFPQVAN
;
A
#
# COMPACT_ATOMS: atom_id res chain seq x y z
N MET A 1 42.69 -17.87 -18.40
CA MET A 1 42.35 -17.76 -19.83
C MET A 1 41.41 -16.57 -19.93
N GLU A 2 42.02 -15.46 -20.29
CA GLU A 2 41.31 -14.19 -20.54
C GLU A 2 40.70 -14.25 -21.96
N THR A 3 39.49 -13.76 -22.11
CA THR A 3 38.96 -13.38 -23.41
C THR A 3 38.31 -12.02 -23.32
N HIS A 4 38.94 -11.05 -23.94
CA HIS A 4 38.44 -9.71 -24.22
C HIS A 4 37.22 -9.76 -25.13
N TYR A 5 36.23 -8.89 -24.84
CA TYR A 5 35.19 -8.51 -25.79
C TYR A 5 35.25 -6.99 -26.02
N GLU A 6 35.60 -6.61 -27.21
CA GLU A 6 35.53 -5.21 -27.70
C GLU A 6 34.09 -4.90 -28.14
N SER A 7 33.60 -3.75 -27.72
CA SER A 7 32.32 -3.20 -28.14
C SER A 7 32.52 -2.09 -29.17
N GLY A 8 31.99 -2.27 -30.34
CA GLY A 8 31.82 -1.23 -31.34
C GLY A 8 30.36 -1.10 -31.73
N SER A 9 29.69 0.01 -31.40
CA SER A 9 28.48 0.42 -32.09
C SER A 9 28.34 1.92 -32.17
N LYS A 10 28.23 2.38 -33.42
CA LYS A 10 28.01 3.78 -33.80
C LYS A 10 26.57 4.16 -33.60
N GLY A 11 26.29 5.23 -32.86
CA GLY A 11 24.96 5.81 -32.70
C GLY A 11 24.57 6.73 -33.88
N PRO A 12 23.28 6.90 -34.16
CA PRO A 12 22.80 7.86 -35.17
C PRO A 12 22.64 9.28 -34.63
N SER A 13 22.84 10.22 -35.55
CA SER A 13 22.92 11.68 -35.36
C SER A 13 21.61 12.31 -34.87
N ARG A 14 21.74 13.28 -33.96
CA ARG A 14 20.67 14.18 -33.51
C ARG A 14 20.26 15.15 -34.62
N ARG A 15 18.99 15.15 -35.03
CA ARG A 15 18.37 16.31 -35.68
C ARG A 15 17.61 17.10 -34.63
N ALA A 16 17.97 18.33 -34.47
CA ALA A 16 17.32 19.31 -33.62
C ALA A 16 15.95 19.70 -34.23
N PHE A 17 14.89 19.57 -33.44
CA PHE A 17 13.62 20.24 -33.69
C PHE A 17 13.49 21.40 -32.71
N LEU A 18 13.55 22.61 -33.22
CA LEU A 18 13.17 23.82 -32.49
C LEU A 18 11.65 23.87 -32.43
N SER A 19 11.06 23.65 -31.26
CA SER A 19 9.67 24.01 -30.98
C SER A 19 9.65 25.26 -30.10
N ALA A 20 8.97 26.29 -30.57
CA ALA A 20 8.77 27.54 -29.86
C ALA A 20 7.90 27.29 -28.62
N SER A 21 8.46 27.50 -27.44
CA SER A 21 7.73 27.48 -26.17
C SER A 21 7.03 28.82 -25.98
N ALA A 22 5.71 28.78 -25.95
CA ALA A 22 4.90 29.92 -25.50
C ALA A 22 5.12 30.09 -23.99
N VAL A 23 5.71 31.19 -23.58
CA VAL A 23 5.85 31.59 -22.17
C VAL A 23 4.46 32.04 -21.69
N THR A 24 3.77 31.16 -20.99
CA THR A 24 2.58 31.54 -20.22
C THR A 24 3.08 32.17 -18.93
N ALA A 25 2.84 33.47 -18.77
CA ALA A 25 3.10 34.17 -17.52
C ALA A 25 2.20 33.62 -16.42
N VAL A 26 2.77 32.82 -15.52
CA VAL A 26 2.09 32.39 -14.30
C VAL A 26 2.06 33.63 -13.38
N ALA A 27 0.85 34.13 -13.12
CA ALA A 27 0.64 35.19 -12.13
C ALA A 27 1.12 34.69 -10.76
N ALA A 28 2.11 35.35 -10.20
CA ALA A 28 2.61 35.07 -8.86
C ALA A 28 1.49 35.31 -7.85
N ALA A 29 1.02 34.24 -7.21
CA ALA A 29 0.12 34.34 -6.07
C ALA A 29 0.84 35.10 -4.94
N PRO A 30 0.13 35.93 -4.13
CA PRO A 30 0.75 36.67 -3.06
C PRO A 30 1.35 35.72 -2.01
N ILE A 31 2.65 35.88 -1.75
CA ILE A 31 3.36 35.17 -0.69
C ILE A 31 2.84 35.73 0.64
N VAL A 32 1.95 35.02 1.30
CA VAL A 32 1.54 35.34 2.67
C VAL A 32 2.56 34.70 3.61
N SER A 33 3.55 35.51 4.07
CA SER A 33 4.49 35.08 5.09
C SER A 33 3.83 35.11 6.47
N VAL A 34 3.43 33.95 6.97
CA VAL A 34 3.00 33.82 8.37
C VAL A 34 4.25 33.53 9.20
N ILE A 35 4.74 34.54 9.90
CA ILE A 35 5.82 34.35 10.89
C ILE A 35 5.13 33.92 12.19
N ALA A 36 5.12 32.61 12.46
CA ALA A 36 4.68 32.09 13.76
C ALA A 36 5.77 32.42 14.81
N PRO A 37 5.43 33.09 15.94
CA PRO A 37 6.43 33.37 16.97
C PRO A 37 6.92 32.04 17.61
N ALA A 38 8.21 32.00 18.00
CA ALA A 38 8.84 30.82 18.62
C ALA A 38 8.08 30.30 19.87
N SER A 39 7.28 31.12 20.54
CA SER A 39 6.44 30.74 21.67
C SER A 39 5.24 29.84 21.29
N ALA A 40 4.87 29.73 20.01
CA ALA A 40 3.85 28.79 19.53
C ALA A 40 4.39 27.35 19.40
N ALA A 41 5.71 27.19 19.28
CA ALA A 41 6.35 25.88 19.22
C ALA A 41 6.44 25.15 20.57
N SER A 42 6.24 25.88 21.70
CA SER A 42 6.21 25.30 23.05
C SER A 42 4.81 24.84 23.52
N ALA A 43 3.76 25.16 22.78
CA ALA A 43 2.48 24.48 22.96
C ALA A 43 2.67 23.05 22.42
N SER A 44 2.91 22.11 23.34
CA SER A 44 2.98 20.67 23.05
C SER A 44 1.63 20.21 22.49
N VAL A 45 1.40 20.49 21.22
CA VAL A 45 0.38 19.80 20.46
C VAL A 45 0.97 18.41 20.26
N ARG A 46 0.68 17.50 21.18
CA ARG A 46 0.85 16.09 20.94
C ARG A 46 0.24 15.85 19.56
N ALA A 47 1.00 15.21 18.66
CA ALA A 47 0.45 14.74 17.41
C ALA A 47 -0.89 14.13 17.77
N ALA A 48 -1.99 14.75 17.34
CA ALA A 48 -3.29 14.20 17.60
C ALA A 48 -3.34 12.88 16.82
N LYS A 49 -2.86 11.78 17.45
CA LYS A 49 -3.36 10.47 17.09
C LYS A 49 -4.84 10.67 17.03
N ASN A 50 -5.49 10.29 15.95
CA ASN A 50 -6.95 10.47 15.81
C ASN A 50 -7.64 9.82 17.02
N THR A 51 -7.77 10.57 18.10
CA THR A 51 -8.26 10.09 19.38
C THR A 51 -9.78 10.19 19.35
N GLY A 52 -10.42 9.25 18.66
CA GLY A 52 -11.71 8.84 19.12
C GLY A 52 -12.96 9.25 18.36
N ASN A 53 -12.97 10.19 17.44
CA ASN A 53 -14.16 10.48 16.59
C ASN A 53 -13.97 9.84 15.20
N PHE A 54 -14.03 8.50 15.15
CA PHE A 54 -14.12 7.79 13.88
C PHE A 54 -15.51 7.96 13.29
N ASP A 55 -15.56 8.02 11.96
CA ASP A 55 -16.79 8.04 11.21
C ASP A 55 -17.75 6.95 11.71
N PRO A 56 -18.98 7.29 12.14
CA PRO A 56 -19.96 6.31 12.56
C PRO A 56 -20.27 5.27 11.48
N ALA A 57 -20.21 5.64 10.19
CA ALA A 57 -20.40 4.71 9.08
C ALA A 57 -19.27 3.68 9.00
N LEU A 58 -18.01 4.08 9.16
CA LEU A 58 -16.88 3.16 9.26
C LEU A 58 -17.04 2.18 10.43
N ARG A 59 -17.46 2.68 11.61
CA ARG A 59 -17.72 1.80 12.76
C ARG A 59 -18.84 0.80 12.50
N ALA A 60 -19.89 1.22 11.80
CA ALA A 60 -21.00 0.36 11.41
C ALA A 60 -20.57 -0.69 10.38
N LEU A 61 -19.70 -0.32 9.44
CA LEU A 61 -19.12 -1.21 8.46
C LEU A 61 -18.23 -2.27 9.11
N ILE A 62 -17.31 -1.89 9.99
CA ILE A 62 -16.41 -2.82 10.69
C ILE A 62 -17.19 -3.87 11.51
N ARG A 63 -18.33 -3.51 12.09
CA ARG A 63 -19.19 -4.46 12.83
C ARG A 63 -19.86 -5.50 11.93
N GLN A 64 -19.88 -5.33 10.64
CA GLN A 64 -20.43 -6.26 9.65
C GLN A 64 -19.41 -7.29 9.14
N ILE A 65 -18.15 -7.15 9.53
CA ILE A 65 -17.12 -8.16 9.24
C ILE A 65 -17.49 -9.44 9.99
N ASP A 66 -17.61 -10.56 9.24
CA ASP A 66 -18.11 -11.82 9.78
C ASP A 66 -17.05 -12.92 9.64
N PRO A 67 -16.45 -13.38 10.75
CA PRO A 67 -15.48 -14.48 10.74
C PRO A 67 -16.00 -15.77 10.09
N ASN A 68 -17.33 -16.06 10.20
CA ASN A 68 -17.90 -17.26 9.58
C ASN A 68 -17.92 -17.15 8.05
N ARG A 69 -18.09 -15.95 7.52
CA ARG A 69 -18.03 -15.69 6.08
C ARG A 69 -16.60 -15.82 5.55
N ILE A 70 -15.63 -15.30 6.31
CA ILE A 70 -14.21 -15.47 6.06
C ILE A 70 -13.85 -16.94 6.06
N GLN A 71 -14.29 -17.70 7.07
CA GLN A 71 -14.10 -19.15 7.13
C GLN A 71 -14.64 -19.85 5.88
N ALA A 72 -15.91 -19.60 5.53
CA ALA A 72 -16.52 -20.21 4.35
C ALA A 72 -15.78 -19.87 3.04
N THR A 73 -15.20 -18.68 2.94
CA THR A 73 -14.36 -18.29 1.81
C THR A 73 -13.09 -19.12 1.75
N ILE A 74 -12.37 -19.24 2.86
CA ILE A 74 -11.11 -20.02 2.92
C ILE A 74 -11.39 -21.51 2.71
N GLU A 75 -12.44 -22.07 3.32
CA GLU A 75 -12.88 -23.45 3.10
C GLU A 75 -13.13 -23.73 1.61
N LYS A 76 -13.77 -22.78 0.92
CA LYS A 76 -14.00 -22.92 -0.52
C LYS A 76 -12.71 -22.88 -1.33
N LEU A 77 -11.79 -21.96 -1.01
CA LEU A 77 -10.49 -21.88 -1.68
C LEU A 77 -9.68 -23.17 -1.49
N VAL A 78 -9.60 -23.68 -0.29
CA VAL A 78 -8.97 -24.96 0.06
C VAL A 78 -9.58 -26.13 -0.73
N SER A 79 -10.91 -26.13 -0.92
CA SER A 79 -11.61 -27.20 -1.62
C SER A 79 -11.21 -27.40 -3.09
N PHE A 80 -10.50 -26.44 -3.70
CA PHE A 80 -9.94 -26.58 -5.04
C PHE A 80 -8.66 -27.44 -5.08
N GLY A 81 -8.20 -27.95 -3.94
CA GLY A 81 -7.06 -28.87 -3.77
C GLY A 81 -5.71 -28.20 -4.00
N THR A 82 -5.52 -27.58 -5.14
CA THR A 82 -4.38 -26.69 -5.44
C THR A 82 -4.91 -25.49 -6.22
N ARG A 83 -4.24 -24.35 -6.02
CA ARG A 83 -4.43 -23.14 -6.84
C ARG A 83 -3.12 -22.72 -7.50
N ASN A 84 -2.15 -23.66 -7.62
CA ASN A 84 -0.89 -23.37 -8.29
C ASN A 84 -1.15 -22.76 -9.68
N THR A 85 -0.43 -21.71 -10.03
CA THR A 85 -0.59 -20.97 -11.30
C THR A 85 -0.52 -21.86 -12.53
N LEU A 86 0.26 -22.96 -12.46
CA LEU A 86 0.43 -23.95 -13.53
C LEU A 86 -0.64 -25.03 -13.52
N SER A 87 -1.55 -25.03 -12.53
CA SER A 87 -2.60 -26.05 -12.41
C SER A 87 -3.71 -25.86 -13.46
N SER A 88 -4.71 -26.75 -13.45
CA SER A 88 -5.78 -26.73 -14.45
C SER A 88 -6.49 -25.39 -14.55
N GLN A 89 -6.60 -24.89 -15.78
CA GLN A 89 -7.38 -23.69 -16.13
C GLN A 89 -8.83 -24.03 -16.49
N THR A 90 -9.18 -25.31 -16.65
CA THR A 90 -10.46 -25.74 -17.24
C THR A 90 -11.24 -26.74 -16.40
N ASP A 91 -10.62 -27.39 -15.40
CA ASP A 91 -11.34 -28.25 -14.45
C ASP A 91 -12.24 -27.38 -13.59
N PRO A 92 -13.57 -27.66 -13.51
CA PRO A 92 -14.50 -26.83 -12.74
C PRO A 92 -14.38 -26.99 -11.22
N ASN A 93 -13.66 -28.01 -10.75
CA ASN A 93 -13.60 -28.37 -9.33
C ASN A 93 -12.21 -28.26 -8.72
N ARG A 94 -11.15 -28.19 -9.55
CA ARG A 94 -9.76 -28.19 -9.09
C ARG A 94 -8.90 -27.22 -9.90
N GLY A 95 -7.95 -26.58 -9.22
CA GLY A 95 -6.93 -25.74 -9.84
C GLY A 95 -7.30 -24.26 -9.88
N ILE A 96 -6.34 -23.50 -10.42
CA ILE A 96 -6.42 -22.02 -10.43
C ILE A 96 -7.60 -21.50 -11.27
N GLY A 97 -7.95 -22.20 -12.38
CA GLY A 97 -9.09 -21.80 -13.22
C GLY A 97 -10.43 -21.85 -12.47
N ALA A 98 -10.67 -22.93 -11.70
CA ALA A 98 -11.87 -23.07 -10.89
C ALA A 98 -11.92 -21.99 -9.78
N ALA A 99 -10.80 -21.72 -9.12
CA ALA A 99 -10.71 -20.69 -8.09
C ALA A 99 -10.97 -19.29 -8.67
N THR A 100 -10.35 -18.95 -9.81
CA THR A 100 -10.56 -17.68 -10.52
C THR A 100 -12.02 -17.47 -10.91
N ALA A 101 -12.65 -18.50 -11.48
CA ALA A 101 -14.07 -18.44 -11.87
C ALA A 101 -14.98 -18.23 -10.66
N TRP A 102 -14.69 -18.91 -9.55
CA TRP A 102 -15.46 -18.76 -8.32
C TRP A 102 -15.29 -17.36 -7.70
N VAL A 103 -14.07 -16.85 -7.57
CA VAL A 103 -13.79 -15.50 -7.05
C VAL A 103 -14.48 -14.45 -7.92
N PHE A 104 -14.38 -14.59 -9.24
CA PHE A 104 -15.07 -13.67 -10.16
C PHE A 104 -16.58 -13.64 -9.93
N GLY A 105 -17.21 -14.81 -9.81
CA GLY A 105 -18.63 -14.92 -9.49
C GLY A 105 -19.02 -14.31 -8.13
N GLN A 106 -18.17 -14.50 -7.10
CA GLN A 106 -18.39 -13.89 -5.78
C GLN A 106 -18.34 -12.35 -5.87
N MET A 107 -17.28 -11.80 -6.49
CA MET A 107 -17.13 -10.36 -6.65
C MET A 107 -18.28 -9.75 -7.45
N GLN A 108 -18.71 -10.40 -8.55
CA GLN A 108 -19.90 -9.97 -9.32
C GLN A 108 -21.17 -9.97 -8.48
N GLY A 109 -21.38 -11.02 -7.69
CA GLY A 109 -22.51 -11.10 -6.78
C GLY A 109 -22.55 -9.96 -5.75
N PHE A 110 -21.40 -9.61 -5.17
CA PHE A 110 -21.30 -8.50 -4.24
C PHE A 110 -21.44 -7.14 -4.94
N ALA A 111 -20.83 -6.97 -6.11
CA ALA A 111 -20.90 -5.73 -6.89
C ALA A 111 -22.33 -5.38 -7.32
N ALA A 112 -23.22 -6.35 -7.45
CA ALA A 112 -24.63 -6.10 -7.76
C ALA A 112 -25.33 -5.16 -6.75
N ALA A 113 -24.87 -5.14 -5.49
CA ALA A 113 -25.39 -4.24 -4.46
C ALA A 113 -24.91 -2.78 -4.62
N SER A 114 -23.96 -2.49 -5.52
CA SER A 114 -23.40 -1.16 -5.73
C SER A 114 -24.24 -0.24 -6.61
N ASN A 115 -25.32 -0.74 -7.19
CA ASN A 115 -26.13 -0.03 -8.19
C ASN A 115 -25.31 0.46 -9.40
N GLY A 116 -24.27 -0.30 -9.81
CA GLY A 116 -23.40 -0.01 -10.94
C GLY A 116 -22.16 0.82 -10.61
N ASN A 117 -21.95 1.23 -9.36
CA ASN A 117 -20.76 2.00 -8.95
C ASN A 117 -19.51 1.12 -8.78
N MET A 118 -19.67 -0.19 -8.63
CA MET A 118 -18.57 -1.16 -8.60
C MET A 118 -18.61 -2.02 -9.86
N THR A 119 -17.51 -2.07 -10.58
CA THR A 119 -17.31 -2.96 -11.72
C THR A 119 -16.40 -4.12 -11.33
N VAL A 120 -16.61 -5.28 -11.97
CA VAL A 120 -15.77 -6.46 -11.78
C VAL A 120 -15.28 -6.95 -13.14
N GLN A 121 -13.97 -7.15 -13.25
CA GLN A 121 -13.35 -7.63 -14.49
C GLN A 121 -12.27 -8.67 -14.23
N GLN A 122 -12.02 -9.49 -15.23
CA GLN A 122 -10.83 -10.34 -15.31
C GLN A 122 -9.77 -9.63 -16.14
N GLN A 123 -8.57 -9.55 -15.59
CA GLN A 123 -7.40 -9.02 -16.29
C GLN A 123 -6.49 -10.21 -16.61
N THR A 124 -6.49 -10.62 -17.88
CA THR A 124 -5.84 -11.85 -18.34
C THR A 124 -4.70 -11.51 -19.30
N PHE A 125 -3.57 -12.20 -19.12
CA PHE A 125 -2.43 -12.13 -20.01
C PHE A 125 -1.75 -13.50 -20.11
N THR A 126 -0.87 -13.67 -21.12
CA THR A 126 -0.04 -14.87 -21.26
C THR A 126 1.36 -14.57 -20.77
N GLN A 127 1.77 -15.22 -19.68
CA GLN A 127 3.14 -15.17 -19.18
C GLN A 127 4.04 -16.04 -20.06
N PRO A 128 5.10 -15.49 -20.68
CA PRO A 128 6.09 -16.26 -21.42
C PRO A 128 6.87 -17.21 -20.51
N VAL A 129 7.61 -18.14 -21.12
CA VAL A 129 8.49 -19.09 -20.42
C VAL A 129 9.53 -18.34 -19.58
N THR A 130 9.66 -18.78 -18.32
CA THR A 130 10.68 -18.33 -17.36
C THR A 130 11.22 -19.55 -16.60
N SER A 131 12.08 -19.34 -15.61
CA SER A 131 12.57 -20.43 -14.74
C SER A 131 11.47 -21.10 -13.92
N THR A 132 10.36 -20.38 -13.63
CA THR A 132 9.23 -20.85 -12.82
C THR A 132 7.94 -21.02 -13.63
N ILE A 133 7.96 -20.70 -14.92
CA ILE A 133 6.87 -20.89 -15.88
C ILE A 133 7.41 -21.67 -17.07
N PRO A 134 7.38 -23.01 -17.05
CA PRO A 134 8.05 -23.84 -18.06
C PRO A 134 7.39 -23.83 -19.44
N THR A 135 6.11 -23.43 -19.51
CA THR A 135 5.36 -23.27 -20.77
C THR A 135 4.58 -21.95 -20.72
N PRO A 136 4.29 -21.30 -21.87
CA PRO A 136 3.47 -20.09 -21.86
C PRO A 136 2.14 -20.34 -21.14
N THR A 137 1.89 -19.61 -20.06
CA THR A 137 0.78 -19.86 -19.14
C THR A 137 -0.12 -18.63 -19.07
N GLN A 138 -1.43 -18.86 -19.16
CA GLN A 138 -2.41 -17.80 -18.94
C GLN A 138 -2.53 -17.49 -17.45
N ILE A 139 -2.38 -16.22 -17.09
CA ILE A 139 -2.55 -15.71 -15.72
C ILE A 139 -3.71 -14.72 -15.73
N THR A 140 -4.59 -14.83 -14.74
CA THR A 140 -5.80 -14.01 -14.65
C THR A 140 -5.95 -13.42 -13.26
N ASN A 141 -5.90 -12.11 -13.15
CA ASN A 141 -6.31 -11.35 -11.96
C ASN A 141 -7.82 -11.12 -11.99
N VAL A 142 -8.45 -11.08 -10.84
CA VAL A 142 -9.85 -10.66 -10.69
C VAL A 142 -9.90 -9.35 -9.93
N ILE A 143 -10.48 -8.31 -10.54
CA ILE A 143 -10.41 -6.93 -10.06
C ILE A 143 -11.82 -6.37 -9.90
N ALA A 144 -12.16 -5.96 -8.68
CA ALA A 144 -13.34 -5.13 -8.40
C ALA A 144 -12.88 -3.67 -8.23
N THR A 145 -13.47 -2.75 -8.98
CA THR A 145 -13.18 -1.32 -8.92
C THR A 145 -14.41 -0.55 -8.46
N LEU A 146 -14.31 0.08 -7.31
CA LEU A 146 -15.30 1.01 -6.80
C LEU A 146 -14.88 2.43 -7.20
N GLN A 147 -15.60 2.98 -8.18
CA GLN A 147 -15.24 4.25 -8.81
C GLN A 147 -15.40 5.43 -7.84
N GLY A 148 -14.38 6.28 -7.79
CA GLY A 148 -14.40 7.51 -7.00
C GLY A 148 -15.40 8.54 -7.55
N THR A 149 -16.07 9.26 -6.64
CA THR A 149 -17.14 10.21 -6.99
C THR A 149 -16.66 11.65 -7.16
N ALA A 150 -15.51 12.01 -6.57
CA ALA A 150 -14.99 13.38 -6.57
C ALA A 150 -13.54 13.48 -7.07
N SER A 151 -12.75 12.46 -6.88
CA SER A 151 -11.35 12.36 -7.31
C SER A 151 -11.11 10.96 -7.90
N PRO A 152 -11.78 10.60 -9.00
CA PRO A 152 -11.73 9.26 -9.59
C PRO A 152 -10.34 8.88 -10.11
N GLU A 153 -9.47 9.84 -10.32
CA GLU A 153 -8.07 9.68 -10.73
C GLU A 153 -7.15 9.20 -9.60
N ARG A 154 -7.57 9.32 -8.34
CA ARG A 154 -6.84 8.83 -7.17
C ARG A 154 -7.21 7.39 -6.87
N PHE A 155 -6.22 6.52 -6.83
CA PHE A 155 -6.40 5.09 -6.62
C PHE A 155 -5.83 4.62 -5.29
N TYR A 156 -6.58 3.72 -4.64
CA TYR A 156 -6.17 2.97 -3.46
C TYR A 156 -6.39 1.50 -3.75
N VAL A 157 -5.32 0.70 -3.66
CA VAL A 157 -5.30 -0.69 -4.11
C VAL A 157 -5.13 -1.62 -2.92
N ILE A 158 -5.82 -2.75 -2.94
CA ILE A 158 -5.59 -3.87 -2.03
C ILE A 158 -5.51 -5.16 -2.82
N THR A 159 -4.56 -6.03 -2.48
CA THR A 159 -4.43 -7.37 -3.06
C THR A 159 -4.35 -8.47 -2.01
N GLY A 160 -4.74 -9.67 -2.41
CA GLY A 160 -4.34 -10.95 -1.90
C GLY A 160 -4.07 -11.84 -3.12
N HIS A 161 -3.10 -12.75 -3.05
CA HIS A 161 -2.82 -13.61 -4.20
C HIS A 161 -3.65 -14.89 -4.18
N LEU A 162 -4.19 -15.23 -5.33
CA LEU A 162 -5.12 -16.35 -5.47
C LEU A 162 -4.39 -17.70 -5.58
N ASP A 163 -3.21 -17.69 -6.16
CA ASP A 163 -2.41 -18.89 -6.34
C ASP A 163 -1.85 -19.41 -5.01
N SER A 164 -1.50 -20.68 -4.97
CA SER A 164 -0.91 -21.36 -3.83
C SER A 164 0.13 -22.36 -4.32
N ARG A 165 1.02 -22.80 -3.43
CA ARG A 165 2.05 -23.78 -3.75
C ARG A 165 2.31 -24.77 -2.61
N CYS A 166 2.92 -25.90 -2.95
CA CYS A 166 3.60 -26.77 -2.02
C CYS A 166 5.12 -26.53 -2.04
N SER A 167 5.93 -27.42 -1.48
CA SER A 167 7.39 -27.25 -1.38
C SER A 167 8.07 -27.01 -2.73
N ASN A 168 7.62 -27.70 -3.79
CA ASN A 168 8.09 -27.49 -5.15
C ASN A 168 7.15 -26.50 -5.87
N VAL A 169 7.66 -25.33 -6.25
CA VAL A 169 6.89 -24.28 -6.94
C VAL A 169 6.31 -24.75 -8.28
N ASP A 170 6.96 -25.73 -8.93
CA ASP A 170 6.54 -26.29 -10.21
C ASP A 170 5.58 -27.48 -10.06
N ASP A 171 5.30 -27.94 -8.84
CA ASP A 171 4.32 -29.01 -8.61
C ASP A 171 2.91 -28.44 -8.58
N PHE A 172 2.24 -28.55 -9.72
CA PHE A 172 0.87 -28.10 -9.94
C PHE A 172 -0.18 -29.23 -9.78
N THR A 173 0.24 -30.42 -9.36
CA THR A 173 -0.61 -31.62 -9.26
C THR A 173 -0.93 -32.02 -7.83
N SER A 174 0.05 -31.92 -6.94
CA SER A 174 -0.11 -32.20 -5.52
C SER A 174 -1.08 -31.21 -4.84
N ASP A 175 -1.63 -31.63 -3.72
CA ASP A 175 -2.46 -30.72 -2.91
C ASP A 175 -1.59 -29.61 -2.32
N ALA A 176 -2.01 -28.38 -2.57
CA ALA A 176 -1.48 -27.14 -2.03
C ALA A 176 -2.65 -26.26 -1.59
N PRO A 177 -3.25 -26.54 -0.42
CA PRO A 177 -4.50 -25.89 0.02
C PRO A 177 -4.37 -24.38 0.15
N GLY A 178 -3.20 -23.88 0.59
CA GLY A 178 -2.94 -22.44 0.72
C GLY A 178 -4.00 -21.75 1.57
N ALA A 179 -4.26 -22.28 2.76
CA ALA A 179 -5.33 -21.74 3.61
C ALA A 179 -4.96 -20.37 4.19
N ASP A 180 -3.70 -20.21 4.57
CA ASP A 180 -3.12 -18.96 5.04
C ASP A 180 -2.41 -18.23 3.89
N ASP A 181 -1.57 -18.90 3.16
CA ASP A 181 -0.80 -18.41 2.02
C ASP A 181 -1.46 -18.81 0.67
N ASP A 182 -2.32 -17.99 0.00
CA ASP A 182 -2.86 -16.74 0.54
C ASP A 182 -4.40 -16.74 0.51
N GLY A 183 -4.99 -17.86 0.96
CA GLY A 183 -6.44 -17.94 1.17
C GLY A 183 -6.92 -16.88 2.17
N SER A 184 -6.07 -16.52 3.15
CA SER A 184 -6.38 -15.53 4.16
C SER A 184 -6.48 -14.12 3.56
N GLY A 185 -5.53 -13.70 2.73
CA GLY A 185 -5.57 -12.40 2.05
C GLY A 185 -6.67 -12.30 1.01
N VAL A 186 -6.93 -13.38 0.25
CA VAL A 186 -8.09 -13.43 -0.66
C VAL A 186 -9.40 -13.24 0.10
N ALA A 187 -9.54 -13.83 1.31
CA ALA A 187 -10.74 -13.66 2.13
C ALA A 187 -10.89 -12.22 2.64
N VAL A 188 -9.79 -11.54 3.00
CA VAL A 188 -9.79 -10.10 3.32
C VAL A 188 -10.33 -9.29 2.14
N VAL A 189 -9.82 -9.54 0.92
CA VAL A 189 -10.24 -8.82 -0.30
C VAL A 189 -11.73 -9.05 -0.56
N LEU A 190 -12.22 -10.29 -0.55
CA LEU A 190 -13.62 -10.61 -0.84
C LEU A 190 -14.58 -10.01 0.18
N GLU A 191 -14.23 -10.04 1.47
CA GLU A 191 -15.07 -9.43 2.51
C GLU A 191 -15.14 -7.91 2.36
N LEU A 192 -14.04 -7.25 1.95
CA LEU A 192 -14.03 -5.82 1.64
C LEU A 192 -14.81 -5.47 0.37
N VAL A 193 -14.77 -6.30 -0.70
CA VAL A 193 -15.64 -6.12 -1.87
C VAL A 193 -17.10 -6.09 -1.44
N ARG A 194 -17.53 -7.05 -0.61
CA ARG A 194 -18.90 -7.12 -0.09
C ARG A 194 -19.26 -5.87 0.71
N LEU A 195 -18.39 -5.46 1.62
CA LEU A 195 -18.65 -4.34 2.52
C LEU A 195 -18.70 -3.01 1.78
N PHE A 196 -17.76 -2.77 0.88
CA PHE A 196 -17.64 -1.48 0.18
C PHE A 196 -18.64 -1.32 -0.97
N ALA A 197 -19.22 -2.41 -1.50
CA ALA A 197 -20.16 -2.35 -2.62
C ALA A 197 -21.36 -1.41 -2.36
N THR A 198 -21.77 -1.22 -1.11
CA THR A 198 -22.90 -0.35 -0.73
C THR A 198 -22.48 1.08 -0.34
N HIS A 199 -21.20 1.44 -0.52
CA HIS A 199 -20.65 2.74 -0.13
C HIS A 199 -20.11 3.49 -1.34
N GLN A 200 -19.98 4.81 -1.18
CA GLN A 200 -19.34 5.69 -2.15
C GLN A 200 -18.21 6.47 -1.49
N PHE A 201 -17.13 6.65 -2.23
CA PHE A 201 -15.94 7.34 -1.75
C PHE A 201 -15.52 8.43 -2.74
N PRO A 202 -14.86 9.51 -2.28
CA PRO A 202 -14.24 10.49 -3.15
C PRO A 202 -13.20 9.88 -4.10
N GLY A 203 -12.29 9.05 -3.58
CA GLY A 203 -11.26 8.36 -4.36
C GLY A 203 -11.68 6.97 -4.82
N THR A 204 -11.05 6.45 -5.86
CA THR A 204 -11.27 5.10 -6.42
C THR A 204 -10.60 4.04 -5.54
N ILE A 205 -11.32 2.97 -5.22
CA ILE A 205 -10.80 1.81 -4.51
C ILE A 205 -10.77 0.61 -5.46
N VAL A 206 -9.61 -0.04 -5.54
CA VAL A 206 -9.39 -1.25 -6.35
C VAL A 206 -9.11 -2.42 -5.40
N LEU A 207 -9.95 -3.45 -5.48
CA LEU A 207 -9.84 -4.66 -4.68
C LEU A 207 -9.57 -5.82 -5.65
N ALA A 208 -8.39 -6.41 -5.57
CA ALA A 208 -7.95 -7.41 -6.54
C ALA A 208 -7.48 -8.70 -5.88
N THR A 209 -7.81 -9.83 -6.51
CA THR A 209 -7.06 -11.05 -6.31
C THR A 209 -6.14 -11.25 -7.50
N VAL A 210 -4.84 -11.32 -7.25
CA VAL A 210 -3.83 -11.49 -8.30
C VAL A 210 -3.34 -12.94 -8.33
N ALA A 211 -2.73 -13.38 -9.44
CA ALA A 211 -2.23 -14.75 -9.57
C ALA A 211 -0.81 -14.75 -10.13
N GLY A 212 -0.07 -15.83 -9.89
CA GLY A 212 1.34 -15.96 -10.29
C GLY A 212 2.28 -15.22 -9.35
N GLU A 213 1.87 -14.99 -8.12
CA GLU A 213 2.71 -14.45 -7.05
C GLU A 213 3.86 -15.41 -6.78
N GLU A 214 3.52 -16.67 -6.49
CA GLU A 214 4.42 -17.76 -6.10
C GLU A 214 5.47 -18.10 -7.16
N GLN A 215 5.17 -17.84 -8.42
CA GLN A 215 6.10 -18.07 -9.53
C GLN A 215 6.94 -16.83 -9.87
N GLY A 216 6.63 -15.65 -9.31
CA GLY A 216 7.43 -14.44 -9.52
C GLY A 216 6.66 -13.13 -9.66
N LEU A 217 5.59 -12.93 -8.89
CA LEU A 217 4.79 -11.70 -8.82
C LEU A 217 4.16 -11.28 -10.16
N TYR A 218 3.88 -12.25 -11.06
CA TYR A 218 3.51 -11.93 -12.45
C TYR A 218 2.20 -11.14 -12.55
N GLY A 219 1.18 -11.55 -11.80
CA GLY A 219 -0.13 -10.88 -11.83
C GLY A 219 -0.09 -9.45 -11.29
N SER A 220 0.56 -9.24 -10.16
CA SER A 220 0.72 -7.92 -9.57
C SER A 220 1.63 -7.02 -10.40
N THR A 221 2.69 -7.57 -11.01
CA THR A 221 3.56 -6.83 -11.92
C THR A 221 2.78 -6.35 -13.15
N PHE A 222 2.02 -7.25 -13.78
CA PHE A 222 1.18 -6.87 -14.92
C PHE A 222 0.15 -5.81 -14.54
N MET A 223 -0.48 -5.93 -13.36
CA MET A 223 -1.44 -4.93 -12.88
C MET A 223 -0.78 -3.57 -12.63
N ALA A 224 0.38 -3.55 -11.96
CA ALA A 224 1.12 -2.32 -11.67
C ALA A 224 1.61 -1.62 -12.95
N ASP A 225 2.13 -2.40 -13.91
CA ASP A 225 2.56 -1.91 -15.23
C ASP A 225 1.40 -1.25 -15.99
N GLN A 226 0.20 -1.89 -16.00
CA GLN A 226 -0.98 -1.33 -16.66
C GLN A 226 -1.46 -0.05 -15.97
N MET A 227 -1.45 0.00 -14.64
CA MET A 227 -1.82 1.21 -13.89
C MET A 227 -0.83 2.35 -14.13
N ALA A 228 0.47 2.05 -14.17
CA ALA A 228 1.51 3.04 -14.48
C ALA A 228 1.41 3.54 -15.92
N ALA A 229 1.20 2.65 -16.90
CA ALA A 229 1.01 3.02 -18.30
C ALA A 229 -0.24 3.87 -18.53
N ALA A 230 -1.29 3.68 -17.73
CA ALA A 230 -2.51 4.50 -17.74
C ALA A 230 -2.34 5.85 -17.03
N GLY A 231 -1.20 6.08 -16.35
CA GLY A 231 -0.96 7.30 -15.56
C GLY A 231 -1.81 7.39 -14.29
N ASN A 232 -2.23 6.27 -13.74
CA ASN A 232 -3.04 6.26 -12.52
C ASN A 232 -2.25 6.76 -11.31
N ASP A 233 -2.86 7.65 -10.51
CA ASP A 233 -2.28 8.16 -9.26
C ASP A 233 -2.57 7.18 -8.10
N VAL A 234 -1.73 6.16 -7.93
CA VAL A 234 -1.84 5.19 -6.83
C VAL A 234 -1.20 5.76 -5.58
N GLN A 235 -2.01 6.29 -4.67
CA GLN A 235 -1.55 6.93 -3.43
C GLN A 235 -1.42 5.96 -2.25
N GLY A 236 -1.87 4.70 -2.39
CA GLY A 236 -1.68 3.65 -1.39
C GLY A 236 -2.03 2.27 -1.93
N MET A 237 -1.16 1.30 -1.67
CA MET A 237 -1.37 -0.10 -2.02
C MET A 237 -1.04 -1.00 -0.83
N PHE A 238 -1.89 -1.99 -0.59
CA PHE A 238 -1.73 -2.98 0.47
C PHE A 238 -1.77 -4.39 -0.12
N SER A 239 -0.70 -5.15 0.08
CA SER A 239 -0.68 -6.59 -0.14
C SER A 239 -0.97 -7.28 1.18
N ASN A 240 -2.03 -8.07 1.25
CA ASN A 240 -2.29 -8.97 2.36
C ASN A 240 -1.79 -10.34 1.94
N ASP A 241 -0.81 -10.87 2.65
CA ASP A 241 -0.12 -12.08 2.27
C ASP A 241 0.38 -12.75 3.57
N ILE A 242 -0.14 -13.94 3.86
CA ILE A 242 -0.02 -14.67 5.13
C ILE A 242 -0.58 -13.82 6.29
N VAL A 243 -1.91 -13.73 6.35
CA VAL A 243 -2.63 -12.95 7.37
C VAL A 243 -3.64 -13.80 8.15
N GLY A 244 -3.38 -15.09 8.29
CA GLY A 244 -4.33 -16.07 8.82
C GLY A 244 -4.24 -16.33 10.30
N THR A 245 -3.09 -16.13 10.97
CA THR A 245 -2.98 -16.50 12.38
C THR A 245 -2.05 -15.59 13.19
N GLY A 246 -2.25 -15.57 14.50
CA GLY A 246 -1.31 -14.97 15.45
C GLY A 246 -0.45 -16.01 16.17
N ASP A 247 -0.52 -17.26 15.77
CA ASP A 247 0.26 -18.34 16.37
C ASP A 247 1.70 -18.32 15.88
N ALA A 248 2.61 -18.80 16.72
CA ALA A 248 4.03 -18.79 16.44
C ALA A 248 4.56 -20.21 16.24
N HIS A 249 5.37 -20.40 15.20
CA HIS A 249 6.10 -21.65 14.95
C HIS A 249 7.09 -22.02 16.06
N ASP A 250 7.73 -21.04 16.66
CA ASP A 250 8.85 -21.21 17.60
C ASP A 250 8.42 -21.56 19.05
N GLY A 251 7.16 -21.93 19.25
CA GLY A 251 6.59 -22.24 20.56
C GLY A 251 6.48 -21.04 21.50
N THR A 252 6.69 -19.83 21.00
CA THR A 252 6.45 -18.61 21.77
C THR A 252 4.95 -18.37 21.94
N ARG A 253 4.61 -17.46 22.83
CA ARG A 253 3.22 -17.16 23.14
C ARG A 253 2.51 -16.58 21.90
N PRO A 254 1.28 -17.06 21.56
CA PRO A 254 0.46 -16.47 20.50
C PRO A 254 0.28 -14.97 20.64
N ASP A 255 0.30 -14.25 19.50
CA ASP A 255 0.09 -12.81 19.44
C ASP A 255 -1.07 -12.46 18.46
N PRO A 256 -2.33 -12.81 18.81
CA PRO A 256 -3.48 -12.68 17.93
C PRO A 256 -3.93 -11.22 17.73
N PHE A 257 -3.25 -10.26 18.30
CA PHE A 257 -3.59 -8.83 18.27
C PHE A 257 -2.51 -7.96 17.62
N THR A 258 -1.51 -8.54 16.98
CA THR A 258 -0.45 -7.82 16.27
C THR A 258 -0.47 -8.18 14.79
N LEU A 259 -0.35 -7.17 13.94
CA LEU A 259 -0.16 -7.27 12.49
C LEU A 259 1.14 -6.55 12.14
N ARG A 260 2.03 -7.19 11.37
CA ARG A 260 3.22 -6.52 10.82
C ARG A 260 2.86 -5.79 9.54
N MET A 261 3.44 -4.60 9.35
CA MET A 261 3.34 -3.84 8.12
C MET A 261 4.75 -3.47 7.65
N PHE A 262 5.20 -4.06 6.55
CA PHE A 262 6.52 -3.84 5.98
C PHE A 262 6.50 -2.61 5.07
N LEU A 263 7.51 -1.75 5.24
CA LEU A 263 7.54 -0.41 4.67
C LEU A 263 8.94 -0.11 4.11
N GLU A 264 9.03 0.01 2.79
CA GLU A 264 10.30 0.39 2.18
C GLU A 264 10.74 1.79 2.64
N GLY A 265 12.05 1.99 2.75
CA GLY A 265 12.63 3.28 3.14
C GLY A 265 13.02 4.10 1.92
N ILE A 266 14.15 3.74 1.34
CA ILE A 266 14.58 4.31 0.07
C ILE A 266 13.69 3.72 -1.03
N PRO A 267 13.04 4.54 -1.86
CA PRO A 267 12.17 4.06 -2.92
C PRO A 267 12.91 3.14 -3.90
N THR A 268 12.25 2.09 -4.35
CA THR A 268 12.84 1.11 -5.28
C THR A 268 13.17 1.73 -6.65
N ASP A 269 12.42 2.74 -7.07
CA ASP A 269 12.63 3.51 -8.31
C ASP A 269 13.62 4.68 -8.16
N ALA A 270 14.20 4.90 -6.96
CA ALA A 270 15.11 6.01 -6.69
C ALA A 270 16.41 5.89 -7.50
N THR A 271 16.82 7.01 -8.12
CA THR A 271 18.12 7.12 -8.76
C THR A 271 19.25 7.25 -7.72
N SER A 272 20.50 7.07 -8.15
CA SER A 272 21.66 7.29 -7.26
C SER A 272 21.71 8.72 -6.69
N ASN A 273 21.25 9.72 -7.45
CA ASN A 273 21.18 11.11 -6.98
C ASN A 273 20.08 11.27 -5.91
N ASP A 274 18.93 10.65 -6.11
CA ASP A 274 17.83 10.67 -5.11
C ASP A 274 18.30 10.03 -3.80
N ILE A 275 19.00 8.91 -3.88
CA ILE A 275 19.57 8.21 -2.71
C ILE A 275 20.55 9.10 -1.98
N ALA A 276 21.51 9.72 -2.69
CA ALA A 276 22.50 10.61 -2.10
C ALA A 276 21.85 11.83 -1.44
N LEU A 277 20.79 12.38 -2.05
CA LEU A 277 20.03 13.50 -1.50
C LEU A 277 19.27 13.07 -0.23
N LEU A 278 18.55 11.94 -0.25
CA LEU A 278 17.88 11.40 0.93
C LEU A 278 18.84 11.19 2.10
N GLN A 279 20.02 10.63 1.84
CA GLN A 279 21.08 10.45 2.85
C GLN A 279 21.57 11.78 3.42
N SER A 280 21.71 12.81 2.58
CA SER A 280 22.22 14.12 3.01
C SER A 280 21.26 14.89 3.94
N VAL A 281 19.97 14.57 3.91
CA VAL A 281 18.92 15.22 4.71
C VAL A 281 18.31 14.30 5.78
N GLY A 282 18.82 13.06 5.92
CA GLY A 282 18.29 12.07 6.86
C GLY A 282 16.86 11.60 6.51
N GLY A 283 16.53 11.57 5.20
CA GLY A 283 15.21 11.25 4.69
C GLY A 283 14.96 9.77 4.39
N GLU A 284 15.91 8.86 4.70
CA GLU A 284 15.83 7.44 4.39
C GLU A 284 14.64 6.74 5.07
N ASN A 285 14.14 7.34 6.15
CA ASN A 285 12.99 6.85 6.91
C ASN A 285 11.66 7.53 6.53
N ASP A 286 11.64 8.35 5.48
CA ASP A 286 10.51 9.22 5.17
C ASP A 286 9.93 9.03 3.76
N GLY A 287 10.27 7.92 3.10
CA GLY A 287 9.68 7.50 1.84
C GLY A 287 8.15 7.33 1.91
N LYS A 288 7.49 7.37 0.75
CA LYS A 288 6.02 7.31 0.63
C LYS A 288 5.41 6.11 1.36
N SER A 289 6.01 4.92 1.27
CA SER A 289 5.53 3.71 1.97
C SER A 289 5.58 3.88 3.49
N ARG A 290 6.62 4.52 4.04
CA ARG A 290 6.72 4.78 5.49
C ARG A 290 5.71 5.81 5.96
N GLN A 291 5.42 6.83 5.16
CA GLN A 291 4.34 7.78 5.46
C GLN A 291 2.97 7.10 5.41
N LEU A 292 2.74 6.19 4.44
CA LEU A 292 1.55 5.36 4.38
C LEU A 292 1.39 4.52 5.66
N GLY A 293 2.45 3.87 6.13
CA GLY A 293 2.42 3.08 7.36
C GLY A 293 2.10 3.90 8.60
N ARG A 294 2.73 5.08 8.76
CA ARG A 294 2.40 6.01 9.85
C ARG A 294 0.94 6.46 9.79
N PHE A 295 0.45 6.73 8.59
CA PHE A 295 -0.96 7.10 8.37
C PHE A 295 -1.89 5.97 8.82
N VAL A 296 -1.68 4.74 8.34
CA VAL A 296 -2.50 3.56 8.70
C VAL A 296 -2.49 3.36 10.23
N ASN A 297 -1.33 3.42 10.87
CA ASN A 297 -1.21 3.30 12.32
C ASN A 297 -2.03 4.38 13.07
N SER A 298 -2.20 5.56 12.47
CA SER A 298 -2.98 6.65 13.06
C SER A 298 -4.49 6.51 12.88
N VAL A 299 -4.95 5.91 11.78
CA VAL A 299 -6.39 5.81 11.42
C VAL A 299 -7.02 4.46 11.77
N ALA A 300 -6.21 3.43 12.02
CA ALA A 300 -6.65 2.09 12.39
C ALA A 300 -6.20 1.68 13.82
N PRO A 301 -6.48 2.48 14.86
CA PRO A 301 -5.99 2.20 16.20
C PRO A 301 -6.70 1.00 16.84
N PHE A 302 -6.08 0.44 17.88
CA PHE A 302 -6.56 -0.77 18.57
C PHE A 302 -8.01 -0.69 19.06
N ASN A 303 -8.47 0.45 19.53
CA ASN A 303 -9.84 0.61 20.02
C ASN A 303 -10.89 0.54 18.89
N LEU A 304 -10.50 0.69 17.63
CA LEU A 304 -11.33 0.53 16.45
C LEU A 304 -11.22 -0.89 15.86
N THR A 305 -10.00 -1.37 15.61
CA THR A 305 -9.71 -2.59 14.82
C THR A 305 -9.40 -3.82 15.68
N LYS A 306 -9.07 -3.63 16.97
CA LYS A 306 -8.53 -4.65 17.87
C LYS A 306 -7.18 -5.21 17.42
N MET A 307 -6.42 -4.44 16.63
CA MET A 307 -5.07 -4.79 16.18
C MET A 307 -4.06 -3.73 16.57
N ASN A 308 -2.87 -4.17 16.96
CA ASN A 308 -1.66 -3.37 17.07
C ASN A 308 -0.90 -3.50 15.75
N ILE A 309 -0.67 -2.40 15.05
CA ILE A 309 0.09 -2.41 13.82
C ILE A 309 1.56 -2.19 14.17
N ARG A 310 2.39 -3.20 13.91
CA ARG A 310 3.84 -3.15 14.07
C ARG A 310 4.46 -2.70 12.76
N LEU A 311 4.89 -1.45 12.69
CA LEU A 311 5.58 -0.91 11.53
C LEU A 311 7.00 -1.48 11.45
N ILE A 312 7.30 -2.17 10.35
CA ILE A 312 8.61 -2.78 10.09
C ILE A 312 9.33 -1.91 9.07
N TRP A 313 10.41 -1.28 9.50
CA TRP A 313 11.22 -0.36 8.69
C TRP A 313 12.14 -1.11 7.73
N ARG A 314 11.58 -2.01 6.95
CA ARG A 314 12.21 -2.79 5.90
C ARG A 314 11.19 -3.06 4.79
N ARG A 315 11.63 -3.14 3.53
CA ARG A 315 10.77 -3.30 2.38
C ARG A 315 9.90 -4.57 2.45
N ASP A 316 10.52 -5.69 2.82
CA ASP A 316 9.86 -6.98 3.01
C ASP A 316 10.74 -7.89 3.90
N ARG A 317 10.40 -9.18 4.01
CA ARG A 317 11.18 -10.24 4.66
C ARG A 317 12.59 -10.32 4.05
N TYR A 318 13.48 -11.04 4.72
CA TYR A 318 14.88 -11.12 4.29
C TYR A 318 15.02 -11.83 2.94
N LEU A 319 15.36 -11.09 1.88
CA LEU A 319 15.50 -11.53 0.49
C LEU A 319 14.23 -12.20 -0.09
N ARG A 320 13.07 -11.84 0.43
CA ARG A 320 11.76 -12.29 -0.04
C ARG A 320 10.89 -11.06 -0.37
N GLY A 321 9.78 -11.27 -1.04
CA GLY A 321 8.87 -10.22 -1.45
C GLY A 321 7.44 -10.67 -1.51
N THR A 322 6.57 -9.80 -1.99
CA THR A 322 5.16 -10.01 -2.29
C THR A 322 4.69 -8.96 -3.30
N ASP A 323 3.43 -8.97 -3.66
CA ASP A 323 2.79 -8.08 -4.66
C ASP A 323 3.08 -6.58 -4.47
N SER A 324 3.29 -6.12 -3.23
CA SER A 324 3.65 -4.72 -2.96
C SER A 324 4.94 -4.27 -3.67
N LEU A 325 5.87 -5.21 -3.95
CA LEU A 325 7.13 -4.91 -4.64
C LEU A 325 6.90 -4.45 -6.08
N SER A 326 5.89 -5.01 -6.75
CA SER A 326 5.52 -4.63 -8.12
C SER A 326 5.10 -3.16 -8.20
N PHE A 327 4.34 -2.69 -7.21
CA PHE A 327 3.92 -1.29 -7.12
C PHE A 327 5.05 -0.35 -6.67
N GLN A 328 5.90 -0.80 -5.75
CA GLN A 328 7.11 -0.04 -5.34
C GLN A 328 8.06 0.18 -6.51
N GLY A 329 8.14 -0.78 -7.46
CA GLY A 329 8.92 -0.64 -8.68
C GLY A 329 8.51 0.55 -9.57
N HIS A 330 7.28 1.04 -9.43
CA HIS A 330 6.76 2.24 -10.10
C HIS A 330 6.71 3.48 -9.18
N GLY A 331 7.37 3.45 -8.02
CA GLY A 331 7.41 4.57 -7.08
C GLY A 331 6.09 4.82 -6.35
N TYR A 332 5.17 3.88 -6.36
CA TYR A 332 3.93 3.97 -5.60
C TYR A 332 4.14 3.67 -4.11
N ALA A 333 3.37 4.31 -3.26
CA ALA A 333 3.33 3.99 -1.84
C ALA A 333 2.69 2.61 -1.64
N ALA A 334 3.47 1.59 -1.31
CA ALA A 334 2.97 0.24 -1.13
C ALA A 334 3.54 -0.44 0.13
N ALA A 335 2.76 -1.34 0.71
CA ALA A 335 3.11 -2.06 1.93
C ALA A 335 2.58 -3.48 1.92
N ARG A 336 3.34 -4.42 2.51
CA ARG A 336 2.86 -5.75 2.86
C ARG A 336 2.29 -5.74 4.28
N LEU A 337 1.10 -6.33 4.44
CA LEU A 337 0.55 -6.72 5.72
C LEU A 337 0.71 -8.23 5.89
N THR A 338 1.18 -8.66 7.05
CA THR A 338 1.37 -10.08 7.34
C THR A 338 1.27 -10.34 8.85
N GLU A 339 1.08 -11.57 9.22
CA GLU A 339 0.99 -12.02 10.61
C GLU A 339 2.27 -11.73 11.43
N PRO A 340 2.24 -11.79 12.77
CA PRO A 340 3.37 -11.43 13.61
C PRO A 340 4.58 -12.37 13.46
N ARG A 341 4.36 -13.62 13.09
CA ARG A 341 5.39 -14.66 12.91
C ARG A 341 4.88 -15.73 11.96
N GLU A 342 5.59 -15.96 10.89
CA GLU A 342 5.27 -16.99 9.90
C GLU A 342 5.67 -18.39 10.42
N ASN A 343 4.85 -19.39 10.11
CA ASN A 343 5.13 -20.78 10.47
C ASN A 343 5.61 -21.56 9.26
N PHE A 344 6.91 -21.79 9.15
CA PHE A 344 7.54 -22.47 8.01
C PHE A 344 7.33 -23.98 7.95
N ASP A 345 6.70 -24.63 8.93
CA ASP A 345 6.20 -26.00 8.81
C ASP A 345 4.87 -26.03 8.03
N HIS A 346 4.19 -24.89 7.94
CA HIS A 346 2.93 -24.75 7.22
C HIS A 346 3.13 -24.07 5.87
N GLU A 347 3.79 -22.92 5.84
CA GLU A 347 4.04 -22.13 4.63
C GLU A 347 4.90 -22.90 3.61
N HIS A 348 4.46 -22.94 2.35
CA HIS A 348 5.19 -23.57 1.22
C HIS A 348 5.57 -25.05 1.44
N GLN A 349 4.78 -25.79 2.18
CA GLN A 349 5.07 -27.19 2.49
C GLN A 349 4.12 -28.17 1.80
N ASN A 350 4.63 -29.38 1.49
CA ASN A 350 3.78 -30.50 1.10
C ASN A 350 2.85 -30.88 2.26
N VAL A 351 1.63 -31.25 1.94
CA VAL A 351 0.70 -31.83 2.93
C VAL A 351 1.16 -33.24 3.28
N GLN A 352 1.82 -33.39 4.44
CA GLN A 352 2.39 -34.66 4.88
C GLN A 352 2.63 -34.67 6.39
N VAL A 353 2.76 -35.86 6.96
CA VAL A 353 3.22 -36.06 8.35
C VAL A 353 4.64 -36.60 8.34
N VAL A 354 5.57 -35.88 8.94
CA VAL A 354 6.99 -36.28 9.08
C VAL A 354 7.31 -36.34 10.56
N ASN A 355 7.76 -37.52 11.03
CA ASN A 355 8.10 -37.75 12.44
C ASN A 355 6.99 -37.34 13.44
N GLY A 356 5.72 -37.49 13.06
CA GLY A 356 4.57 -37.11 13.89
C GLY A 356 4.18 -35.62 13.83
N VAL A 357 4.89 -34.79 13.07
CA VAL A 357 4.56 -33.38 12.83
C VAL A 357 3.80 -33.24 11.51
N GLN A 358 2.67 -32.55 11.55
CA GLN A 358 1.90 -32.23 10.34
C GLN A 358 2.52 -31.02 9.64
N PHE A 359 2.81 -31.17 8.34
CA PHE A 359 3.25 -30.13 7.43
C PHE A 359 2.14 -29.77 6.45
N GLY A 360 2.23 -28.57 5.88
CA GLY A 360 1.31 -28.07 4.87
C GLY A 360 0.41 -26.95 5.38
N ASP A 361 0.01 -26.07 4.48
CA ASP A 361 -0.84 -24.91 4.76
C ASP A 361 -2.33 -25.34 4.81
N LEU A 362 -2.75 -25.74 5.98
CA LEU A 362 -4.05 -26.34 6.24
C LEU A 362 -4.97 -25.40 7.00
N ILE A 363 -6.26 -25.48 6.70
CA ILE A 363 -7.30 -24.61 7.27
C ILE A 363 -7.39 -24.66 8.81
N GLN A 364 -7.01 -25.76 9.42
CA GLN A 364 -7.03 -25.93 10.88
C GLN A 364 -6.07 -25.01 11.63
N TYR A 365 -5.14 -24.35 10.93
CA TYR A 365 -4.17 -23.43 11.50
C TYR A 365 -4.60 -21.96 11.37
N VAL A 366 -5.72 -21.68 10.71
CA VAL A 366 -6.23 -20.31 10.50
C VAL A 366 -7.13 -19.88 11.65
N ASP A 367 -6.86 -18.72 12.24
CA ASP A 367 -7.75 -18.00 13.16
C ASP A 367 -8.62 -17.00 12.39
N PHE A 368 -9.84 -17.38 12.05
CA PHE A 368 -10.76 -16.53 11.29
C PHE A 368 -11.11 -15.22 12.01
N ASN A 369 -11.00 -15.18 13.34
CA ASN A 369 -11.15 -13.93 14.09
C ASN A 369 -9.92 -13.03 13.91
N TYR A 370 -8.74 -13.61 13.73
CA TYR A 370 -7.54 -12.85 13.38
C TYR A 370 -7.71 -12.22 11.99
N VAL A 371 -8.09 -12.99 10.97
CA VAL A 371 -8.36 -12.49 9.60
C VAL A 371 -9.43 -11.38 9.62
N ALA A 372 -10.49 -11.54 10.44
CA ALA A 372 -11.51 -10.51 10.59
C ALA A 372 -10.95 -9.20 11.18
N ARG A 373 -10.02 -9.26 12.12
CA ARG A 373 -9.33 -8.08 12.64
C ARG A 373 -8.41 -7.44 11.61
N VAL A 374 -7.70 -8.24 10.80
CA VAL A 374 -6.91 -7.75 9.66
C VAL A 374 -7.81 -7.05 8.65
N THR A 375 -8.97 -7.64 8.33
CA THR A 375 -9.99 -7.01 7.47
C THR A 375 -10.42 -5.65 8.03
N ALA A 376 -10.59 -5.51 9.35
CA ALA A 376 -10.93 -4.23 9.98
C ALA A 376 -9.81 -3.18 9.84
N VAL A 377 -8.53 -3.59 9.89
CA VAL A 377 -7.40 -2.68 9.63
C VAL A 377 -7.44 -2.16 8.20
N ASN A 378 -7.60 -3.06 7.22
CA ASN A 378 -7.70 -2.70 5.81
C ASN A 378 -8.91 -1.80 5.52
N ALA A 379 -10.06 -2.12 6.11
CA ALA A 379 -11.27 -1.30 5.99
C ALA A 379 -11.03 0.12 6.51
N ALA A 380 -10.43 0.27 7.69
CA ALA A 380 -10.14 1.58 8.28
C ALA A 380 -9.12 2.37 7.45
N ALA A 381 -8.07 1.71 6.94
CA ALA A 381 -7.04 2.32 6.11
C ALA A 381 -7.62 2.84 4.78
N LEU A 382 -8.30 1.97 4.03
CA LEU A 382 -8.90 2.33 2.74
C LEU A 382 -9.99 3.39 2.88
N TRP A 383 -10.86 3.28 3.90
CA TRP A 383 -11.88 4.30 4.19
C TRP A 383 -11.24 5.66 4.43
N ALA A 384 -10.24 5.72 5.30
CA ALA A 384 -9.57 6.98 5.64
C ALA A 384 -8.84 7.57 4.43
N LEU A 385 -8.12 6.75 3.65
CA LEU A 385 -7.42 7.19 2.45
C LEU A 385 -8.39 7.72 1.39
N ALA A 386 -9.45 6.99 1.09
CA ALA A 386 -10.38 7.34 0.03
C ALA A 386 -11.27 8.55 0.38
N THR A 387 -11.45 8.86 1.67
CA THR A 387 -12.22 10.03 2.14
C THR A 387 -11.37 11.25 2.47
N SER A 388 -10.07 11.09 2.68
CA SER A 388 -9.14 12.20 2.98
C SER A 388 -8.78 13.00 1.71
N PRO A 389 -8.27 14.23 1.85
CA PRO A 389 -7.60 14.91 0.75
C PRO A 389 -6.41 14.10 0.22
N SER A 390 -5.98 14.37 -1.01
CA SER A 390 -4.75 13.81 -1.56
C SER A 390 -3.52 14.23 -0.75
N THR A 391 -2.51 13.37 -0.75
CA THR A 391 -1.19 13.73 -0.20
C THR A 391 -0.65 14.96 -0.93
N PRO A 392 -0.22 16.03 -0.24
CA PRO A 392 0.35 17.20 -0.90
C PRO A 392 1.51 16.82 -1.81
N ASN A 393 1.61 17.47 -2.95
CA ASN A 393 2.70 17.24 -3.90
C ASN A 393 3.55 18.51 -4.11
N GLY A 394 4.74 18.33 -4.70
CA GLY A 394 5.66 19.43 -4.96
C GLY A 394 6.18 20.11 -3.68
N LEU A 395 6.13 19.44 -2.54
CA LEU A 395 6.64 20.00 -1.29
C LEU A 395 8.17 20.13 -1.36
N GLN A 396 8.64 21.37 -1.16
CA GLN A 396 10.06 21.71 -1.14
C GLN A 396 10.45 22.41 0.16
N ILE A 397 11.67 22.11 0.64
CA ILE A 397 12.33 22.81 1.74
C ILE A 397 13.50 23.62 1.17
N HIS A 398 13.49 24.92 1.44
CA HIS A 398 14.51 25.83 0.88
C HIS A 398 15.76 25.85 1.75
N THR A 399 16.93 25.78 1.10
CA THR A 399 18.23 25.78 1.77
C THR A 399 18.63 27.16 2.28
N ALA A 400 18.18 28.21 1.58
CA ALA A 400 18.42 29.61 1.96
C ALA A 400 17.14 30.24 2.56
N PRO A 401 17.27 31.15 3.54
CA PRO A 401 16.14 31.94 4.02
C PRO A 401 15.57 32.81 2.89
N PRO A 402 14.25 33.13 2.92
CA PRO A 402 13.67 34.04 1.95
C PRO A 402 14.40 35.41 1.92
N PRO A 403 14.54 36.04 0.74
CA PRO A 403 15.22 37.35 0.61
C PRO A 403 14.60 38.38 1.56
N GLY A 404 15.44 39.11 2.26
CA GLY A 404 15.03 40.23 3.15
C GLY A 404 14.63 39.83 4.56
N LEU A 405 14.67 38.54 4.92
CA LEU A 405 14.46 38.08 6.29
C LEU A 405 15.80 37.87 7.00
N PRO A 406 16.09 38.56 8.11
CA PRO A 406 17.27 38.30 8.91
C PRO A 406 17.09 36.99 9.71
N GLY A 407 18.14 36.18 9.77
CA GLY A 407 18.19 35.03 10.68
C GLY A 407 18.43 33.71 9.94
N THR A 408 19.24 32.87 10.57
CA THR A 408 19.65 31.56 10.06
C THR A 408 18.73 30.41 10.49
N ASN A 409 17.82 30.67 11.46
CA ASN A 409 16.92 29.65 12.02
C ASN A 409 15.59 29.49 11.25
N LEU A 410 15.44 30.18 10.13
CA LEU A 410 14.20 30.16 9.36
C LEU A 410 14.15 28.96 8.43
N THR A 411 13.04 28.25 8.43
CA THR A 411 12.74 27.20 7.44
C THR A 411 11.59 27.66 6.56
N ALA A 412 11.82 27.74 5.25
CA ALA A 412 10.82 28.03 4.26
C ALA A 412 10.38 26.75 3.52
N LEU A 413 9.07 26.56 3.41
CA LEU A 413 8.46 25.44 2.69
C LEU A 413 7.55 26.00 1.60
N THR A 414 7.51 25.35 0.44
CA THR A 414 6.59 25.62 -0.66
C THR A 414 6.01 24.32 -1.19
N TRP A 415 4.78 24.36 -1.72
CA TRP A 415 4.10 23.18 -2.28
C TRP A 415 3.03 23.57 -3.30
N ASN A 416 2.54 22.59 -4.05
CA ASN A 416 1.42 22.78 -4.96
C ASN A 416 0.09 22.76 -4.19
N ALA A 417 -0.89 23.58 -4.64
CA ALA A 417 -2.22 23.55 -4.05
C ALA A 417 -2.91 22.20 -4.35
N ASN A 418 -3.53 21.63 -3.34
CA ASN A 418 -4.42 20.50 -3.50
C ASN A 418 -5.72 20.90 -4.22
N PRO A 419 -6.29 20.06 -5.10
CA PRO A 419 -7.45 20.42 -5.92
C PRO A 419 -8.81 20.28 -5.22
N GLU A 420 -8.87 19.62 -4.07
CA GLU A 420 -10.13 19.29 -3.41
C GLU A 420 -10.91 20.52 -2.95
N SER A 421 -12.17 20.64 -3.39
CA SER A 421 -13.03 21.78 -3.07
C SER A 421 -13.44 21.89 -1.59
N ASN A 422 -13.30 20.80 -0.85
CA ASN A 422 -13.57 20.75 0.59
C ASN A 422 -12.31 20.97 1.46
N LEU A 423 -11.16 21.26 0.85
CA LEU A 423 -9.92 21.56 1.56
C LEU A 423 -10.10 22.78 2.48
N THR A 424 -9.62 22.68 3.72
CA THR A 424 -9.58 23.82 4.67
C THR A 424 -8.19 24.37 4.85
N GLY A 425 -7.16 23.62 4.50
CA GLY A 425 -5.77 24.05 4.56
C GLY A 425 -4.81 22.93 4.83
N TYR A 426 -3.66 23.29 5.40
CA TYR A 426 -2.54 22.39 5.60
C TYR A 426 -2.05 22.44 7.05
N GLU A 427 -1.41 21.37 7.46
CA GLU A 427 -0.64 21.29 8.71
C GLU A 427 0.82 20.95 8.35
N VAL A 428 1.77 21.79 8.77
CA VAL A 428 3.18 21.39 8.80
C VAL A 428 3.38 20.51 10.01
N VAL A 429 3.85 19.29 9.80
CA VAL A 429 4.17 18.35 10.87
C VAL A 429 5.67 18.30 11.10
N MET A 430 6.07 18.03 12.34
CA MET A 430 7.47 17.99 12.75
C MET A 430 7.72 16.82 13.69
N ARG A 431 8.95 16.34 13.70
CA ARG A 431 9.47 15.37 14.65
C ARG A 431 10.98 15.57 14.87
N GLU A 432 11.47 15.16 16.02
CA GLU A 432 12.91 14.98 16.23
C GLU A 432 13.42 13.86 15.32
N THR A 433 14.71 13.88 14.96
CA THR A 433 15.31 12.85 14.12
C THR A 433 15.34 11.47 14.81
N THR A 434 15.22 11.43 16.13
CA THR A 434 15.15 10.21 16.95
C THR A 434 13.75 9.63 17.06
N ASP A 435 12.71 10.40 16.70
CA ASP A 435 11.32 9.95 16.77
C ASP A 435 10.94 9.13 15.54
N SER A 436 10.19 8.06 15.76
CA SER A 436 9.67 7.21 14.67
C SER A 436 8.41 7.79 13.99
N ASP A 437 7.72 8.72 14.65
CA ASP A 437 6.42 9.27 14.22
C ASP A 437 6.40 10.80 14.37
N TRP A 438 5.47 11.45 13.67
CA TRP A 438 5.25 12.89 13.76
C TRP A 438 4.70 13.26 15.12
N THR A 439 5.38 14.16 15.82
CA THR A 439 5.08 14.52 17.22
C THR A 439 4.37 15.85 17.36
N SER A 440 4.51 16.75 16.39
CA SER A 440 3.95 18.10 16.44
C SER A 440 3.30 18.48 15.11
N ALA A 441 2.29 19.34 15.15
CA ALA A 441 1.61 19.87 13.98
C ALA A 441 1.29 21.36 14.15
N ILE A 442 1.57 22.16 13.12
CA ILE A 442 1.27 23.60 13.05
C ILE A 442 0.28 23.83 11.91
N PRO A 443 -0.98 24.20 12.19
CA PRO A 443 -1.91 24.62 11.16
C PRO A 443 -1.43 25.91 10.47
N VAL A 444 -1.37 25.89 9.13
CA VAL A 444 -0.89 27.04 8.34
C VAL A 444 -1.95 27.65 7.43
N GLY A 445 -3.19 27.14 7.48
CA GLY A 445 -4.28 27.60 6.63
C GLY A 445 -4.18 27.11 5.19
N ASN A 446 -5.04 27.63 4.31
CA ASN A 446 -5.06 27.26 2.90
C ASN A 446 -4.08 28.14 2.10
N VAL A 447 -2.79 27.86 2.23
CA VAL A 447 -1.66 28.55 1.59
C VAL A 447 -0.78 27.53 0.88
N THR A 448 0.11 28.00 0.01
CA THR A 448 1.07 27.16 -0.72
C THR A 448 2.52 27.41 -0.32
N SER A 449 2.73 28.22 0.71
CA SER A 449 4.06 28.49 1.29
C SER A 449 3.95 28.90 2.74
N VAL A 450 5.01 28.67 3.50
CA VAL A 450 5.17 29.14 4.88
C VAL A 450 6.63 29.31 5.22
N THR A 451 6.92 30.29 6.07
CA THR A 451 8.23 30.45 6.70
C THR A 451 8.08 30.31 8.21
N LEU A 452 8.79 29.39 8.82
CA LEU A 452 8.75 29.08 10.24
C LEU A 452 10.08 29.51 10.90
N ASN A 453 10.01 30.07 12.11
CA ASN A 453 11.19 30.36 12.92
C ASN A 453 11.63 29.10 13.70
N ILE A 454 11.93 28.03 12.97
CA ILE A 454 12.39 26.74 13.47
C ILE A 454 13.47 26.27 12.51
N SER A 455 14.64 25.88 13.04
CA SER A 455 15.74 25.41 12.22
C SER A 455 15.47 24.01 11.67
N LYS A 456 15.67 23.85 10.35
CA LYS A 456 15.65 22.54 9.69
C LYS A 456 16.77 21.61 10.13
N ASP A 457 17.81 22.14 10.78
CA ASP A 457 18.90 21.35 11.30
C ASP A 457 18.53 20.58 12.57
N ASN A 458 17.44 21.00 13.25
CA ASN A 458 17.03 20.42 14.54
C ASN A 458 15.92 19.39 14.41
N VAL A 459 15.04 19.49 13.39
CA VAL A 459 13.85 18.67 13.24
C VAL A 459 13.60 18.27 11.79
N GLN A 460 12.91 17.16 11.61
CA GLN A 460 12.33 16.78 10.31
C GLN A 460 10.98 17.48 10.13
N PHE A 461 10.71 17.91 8.90
CA PHE A 461 9.45 18.53 8.50
C PHE A 461 8.67 17.63 7.54
N GLY A 462 7.35 17.74 7.58
CA GLY A 462 6.43 17.18 6.61
C GLY A 462 5.20 18.08 6.45
N LEU A 463 4.37 17.78 5.47
CA LEU A 463 3.14 18.50 5.19
C LEU A 463 1.97 17.53 4.99
N ARG A 464 0.81 17.85 5.56
CA ARG A 464 -0.43 17.13 5.27
C ARG A 464 -1.58 18.09 5.00
N ALA A 465 -2.48 17.69 4.12
CA ALA A 465 -3.70 18.42 3.81
C ALA A 465 -4.81 18.07 4.80
N VAL A 466 -5.73 19.03 5.04
CA VAL A 466 -6.85 18.88 5.97
C VAL A 466 -8.13 19.38 5.30
N ASP A 467 -9.21 18.57 5.36
CA ASP A 467 -10.52 18.94 4.84
C ASP A 467 -11.49 19.48 5.90
N ARG A 468 -12.72 19.85 5.48
CA ARG A 468 -13.78 20.36 6.36
C ARG A 468 -14.25 19.37 7.42
N ASN A 469 -14.11 18.07 7.16
CA ASN A 469 -14.45 17.00 8.08
C ASN A 469 -13.28 16.68 9.03
N ARG A 470 -12.17 17.44 8.94
CA ARG A 470 -10.93 17.22 9.66
C ARG A 470 -10.21 15.91 9.29
N ASN A 471 -10.54 15.33 8.13
CA ASN A 471 -9.74 14.27 7.59
C ASN A 471 -8.38 14.84 7.20
N ARG A 472 -7.33 14.06 7.44
CA ARG A 472 -5.95 14.42 7.15
C ARG A 472 -5.41 13.46 6.11
N SER A 473 -4.67 13.98 5.15
CA SER A 473 -3.94 13.13 4.20
C SER A 473 -2.75 12.41 4.87
N PRO A 474 -2.17 11.39 4.23
CA PRO A 474 -0.79 11.00 4.50
C PRO A 474 0.13 12.21 4.42
N VAL A 475 1.29 12.12 5.09
CA VAL A 475 2.28 13.21 5.10
C VAL A 475 3.15 13.15 3.86
N ALA A 476 3.38 14.29 3.21
CA ALA A 476 4.44 14.47 2.23
C ALA A 476 5.74 14.84 2.95
N PHE A 477 6.86 14.22 2.56
CA PHE A 477 8.21 14.60 2.99
C PHE A 477 8.82 15.58 1.98
N PRO A 478 9.50 16.66 2.41
CA PRO A 478 9.98 17.69 1.48
C PRO A 478 11.19 17.22 0.69
N GLN A 479 11.23 17.65 -0.56
CA GLN A 479 12.46 17.63 -1.37
C GLN A 479 13.25 18.92 -1.16
N VAL A 480 14.58 18.84 -1.30
CA VAL A 480 15.42 20.04 -1.21
C VAL A 480 15.18 20.90 -2.45
N ALA A 481 14.85 22.17 -2.25
CA ALA A 481 14.80 23.14 -3.34
C ALA A 481 16.23 23.48 -3.79
N ASN A 482 16.45 23.38 -5.10
CA ASN A 482 17.72 23.77 -5.74
C ASN A 482 17.88 25.29 -5.81
#